data_deef4e4eef90190b5fd09baa688e1b22
#
_entry.id   deef4e4eef90190b5fd09baa688e1b22
#
_cell.length_a   1.000
_cell.length_b   1.000
_cell.length_c   1.000
_cell.angle_alpha   90.00
_cell.angle_beta   90.00
_cell.angle_gamma   90.00
#
_symmetry.space_group_name_H-M   'P 1'
#
loop_
_entity.id
_entity.type
_entity.pdbx_description
1 polymer ?
#
loop_
_entity_poly.entity_id
_entity_poly.type
_entity_poly.pdbx_seq_one_letter_code
_entity_poly.pdbx_strand_id
1 'polypeptide(L)'
;QQRTATVQELCEALDASESTIRRDLNELDRMGKVNKVHGGATLPDSQFLADEPTMAAKEALAVAQKKCIAKAAAALITAEDFVFLDAGSTTLALVRELNGPALDARYVTNGVAHARTLAQKGCKVFLLGGLLRPETEAIIGAAALYSLQQYNFTKAFLGANGVALDAGFTTPDPEEAAVKATAVRRAKEAWFLVDDSKFARVYPAVITELHGGAILTNRCPNPKYKQYTLVKETEE
;
A
#
# COMPACT_ATOMS: atom_id res chain seq x y z
N GLN A 1 -18.78 -7.99 -15.81
CA GLN A 1 -18.17 -6.90 -16.59
C GLN A 1 -17.26 -7.52 -17.64
N GLN A 2 -17.48 -7.19 -18.93
CA GLN A 2 -16.61 -7.59 -20.02
C GLN A 2 -15.24 -6.91 -19.83
N ARG A 3 -14.16 -7.70 -19.73
CA ARG A 3 -12.80 -7.19 -19.61
C ARG A 3 -12.14 -6.86 -20.96
N THR A 4 -12.81 -7.25 -22.05
CA THR A 4 -12.36 -7.05 -23.45
C THR A 4 -13.49 -6.42 -24.25
N ALA A 5 -13.14 -5.50 -25.14
CA ALA A 5 -14.07 -4.93 -26.11
C ALA A 5 -13.39 -4.79 -27.47
N THR A 6 -14.11 -5.15 -28.54
CA THR A 6 -13.66 -4.91 -29.90
C THR A 6 -13.87 -3.44 -30.30
N VAL A 7 -13.13 -2.99 -31.31
CA VAL A 7 -13.34 -1.64 -31.87
C VAL A 7 -14.79 -1.45 -32.34
N GLN A 8 -15.40 -2.50 -32.91
CA GLN A 8 -16.77 -2.44 -33.39
C GLN A 8 -17.78 -2.27 -32.22
N GLU A 9 -17.66 -3.06 -31.16
CA GLU A 9 -18.50 -2.90 -29.97
C GLU A 9 -18.36 -1.52 -29.32
N LEU A 10 -17.15 -0.96 -29.34
CA LEU A 10 -16.90 0.40 -28.82
C LEU A 10 -17.50 1.48 -29.73
N CYS A 11 -17.46 1.30 -31.04
CA CYS A 11 -18.13 2.21 -31.98
C CYS A 11 -19.64 2.24 -31.74
N GLU A 12 -20.25 1.08 -31.58
CA GLU A 12 -21.71 0.93 -31.33
C GLU A 12 -22.09 1.52 -29.98
N ALA A 13 -21.32 1.21 -28.92
CA ALA A 13 -21.62 1.64 -27.56
C ALA A 13 -21.41 3.15 -27.32
N LEU A 14 -20.49 3.79 -28.06
CA LEU A 14 -20.10 5.20 -27.87
C LEU A 14 -20.58 6.10 -29.02
N ASP A 15 -21.28 5.55 -30.01
CA ASP A 15 -21.73 6.27 -31.22
C ASP A 15 -20.59 7.06 -31.86
N ALA A 16 -19.43 6.43 -32.03
CA ALA A 16 -18.22 7.07 -32.51
C ALA A 16 -17.62 6.32 -33.70
N SER A 17 -16.91 7.06 -34.56
CA SER A 17 -16.25 6.48 -35.73
C SER A 17 -15.09 5.56 -35.33
N GLU A 18 -14.80 4.55 -36.15
CA GLU A 18 -13.67 3.64 -35.93
C GLU A 18 -12.31 4.38 -35.80
N SER A 19 -12.12 5.45 -36.59
CA SER A 19 -10.91 6.28 -36.52
C SER A 19 -10.79 7.00 -35.18
N THR A 20 -11.90 7.46 -34.59
CA THR A 20 -11.95 8.11 -33.29
C THR A 20 -11.60 7.09 -32.20
N ILE A 21 -12.29 5.95 -32.22
CA ILE A 21 -12.05 4.87 -31.24
C ILE A 21 -10.59 4.38 -31.29
N ARG A 22 -10.02 4.17 -32.47
CA ARG A 22 -8.62 3.75 -32.61
C ARG A 22 -7.63 4.80 -32.06
N ARG A 23 -7.90 6.07 -32.27
CA ARG A 23 -7.07 7.16 -31.72
C ARG A 23 -7.16 7.21 -30.20
N ASP A 24 -8.36 7.14 -29.66
CA ASP A 24 -8.61 7.19 -28.22
C ASP A 24 -8.04 5.95 -27.49
N LEU A 25 -8.14 4.77 -28.11
CA LEU A 25 -7.50 3.55 -27.61
C LEU A 25 -5.97 3.66 -27.61
N ASN A 26 -5.36 4.28 -28.63
CA ASN A 26 -3.91 4.53 -28.64
C ASN A 26 -3.48 5.46 -27.51
N GLU A 27 -4.28 6.48 -27.21
CA GLU A 27 -4.00 7.41 -26.12
C GLU A 27 -4.17 6.74 -24.75
N LEU A 28 -5.25 5.98 -24.57
CA LEU A 28 -5.52 5.21 -23.35
C LEU A 28 -4.48 4.11 -23.09
N ASP A 29 -4.00 3.44 -24.14
CA ASP A 29 -2.93 2.44 -24.08
C ASP A 29 -1.60 3.10 -23.63
N ARG A 30 -1.25 4.24 -24.25
CA ARG A 30 -0.06 5.02 -23.84
C ARG A 30 -0.14 5.52 -22.39
N MET A 31 -1.36 5.79 -21.90
CA MET A 31 -1.62 6.15 -20.50
C MET A 31 -1.69 4.93 -19.56
N GLY A 32 -1.52 3.69 -20.07
CA GLY A 32 -1.65 2.45 -19.29
C GLY A 32 -3.06 2.19 -18.78
N LYS A 33 -4.09 2.82 -19.37
CA LYS A 33 -5.49 2.68 -18.94
C LYS A 33 -6.21 1.50 -19.60
N VAL A 34 -5.70 1.05 -20.73
CA VAL A 34 -6.11 -0.17 -21.45
C VAL A 34 -4.87 -0.81 -22.06
N ASN A 35 -4.94 -2.10 -22.36
CA ASN A 35 -3.97 -2.79 -23.22
C ASN A 35 -4.59 -2.91 -24.62
N LYS A 36 -4.04 -2.23 -25.60
CA LYS A 36 -4.49 -2.35 -26.98
C LYS A 36 -4.10 -3.71 -27.55
N VAL A 37 -5.07 -4.43 -28.11
CA VAL A 37 -4.88 -5.71 -28.79
C VAL A 37 -5.34 -5.61 -30.25
N HIS A 38 -5.04 -6.65 -31.06
CA HIS A 38 -5.50 -6.66 -32.46
C HIS A 38 -7.04 -6.65 -32.51
N GLY A 39 -7.61 -5.58 -33.03
CA GLY A 39 -9.07 -5.44 -33.17
C GLY A 39 -9.83 -4.88 -31.97
N GLY A 40 -9.16 -4.44 -30.89
CA GLY A 40 -9.85 -3.91 -29.72
C GLY A 40 -8.93 -3.48 -28.58
N ALA A 41 -9.46 -3.52 -27.38
CA ALA A 41 -8.69 -3.30 -26.15
C ALA A 41 -9.16 -4.20 -25.03
N THR A 42 -8.25 -4.49 -24.13
CA THR A 42 -8.53 -5.16 -22.84
C THR A 42 -8.27 -4.18 -21.71
N LEU A 43 -9.00 -4.30 -20.62
CA LEU A 43 -8.57 -3.65 -19.38
C LEU A 43 -7.19 -4.21 -19.02
N PRO A 44 -6.25 -3.38 -18.53
CA PRO A 44 -5.02 -3.91 -17.98
C PRO A 44 -5.43 -4.92 -16.91
N ASP A 45 -4.99 -6.17 -17.07
CA ASP A 45 -5.07 -7.11 -15.97
C ASP A 45 -4.25 -6.49 -14.84
N SER A 46 -4.88 -6.33 -13.68
CA SER A 46 -4.13 -6.15 -12.45
C SER A 46 -3.16 -7.32 -12.43
N GLN A 47 -1.85 -7.04 -12.52
CA GLN A 47 -0.84 -8.10 -12.60
C GLN A 47 -0.95 -8.93 -11.34
N PHE A 48 -1.46 -10.15 -11.49
CA PHE A 48 -1.45 -11.13 -10.40
C PHE A 48 -0.02 -11.60 -10.20
N LEU A 49 0.56 -11.29 -9.06
CA LEU A 49 1.94 -11.58 -8.70
C LEU A 49 1.94 -12.49 -7.48
N ALA A 50 2.79 -13.53 -7.49
CA ALA A 50 2.92 -14.44 -6.36
C ALA A 50 4.21 -14.23 -5.56
N ASP A 51 5.26 -13.74 -6.22
CA ASP A 51 6.60 -13.64 -5.62
C ASP A 51 6.75 -12.41 -4.71
N GLU A 52 7.38 -12.62 -3.57
CA GLU A 52 7.72 -11.56 -2.63
C GLU A 52 9.23 -11.32 -2.58
N PRO A 53 9.71 -10.12 -2.99
CA PRO A 53 11.10 -9.76 -2.80
C PRO A 53 11.46 -9.68 -1.31
N THR A 54 12.69 -10.05 -0.95
CA THR A 54 13.21 -9.91 0.42
C THR A 54 13.19 -8.46 0.89
N MET A 55 13.24 -8.26 2.23
CA MET A 55 13.28 -6.91 2.81
C MET A 55 14.44 -6.08 2.25
N ALA A 56 15.64 -6.66 2.14
CA ALA A 56 16.81 -6.00 1.58
C ALA A 56 16.60 -5.58 0.12
N ALA A 57 16.01 -6.44 -0.72
CA ALA A 57 15.67 -6.09 -2.10
C ALA A 57 14.62 -4.98 -2.16
N LYS A 58 13.60 -5.03 -1.30
CA LYS A 58 12.59 -3.97 -1.21
C LYS A 58 13.19 -2.63 -0.78
N GLU A 59 14.15 -2.61 0.15
CA GLU A 59 14.81 -1.36 0.59
C GLU A 59 15.58 -0.68 -0.55
N ALA A 60 16.17 -1.42 -1.45
CA ALA A 60 16.92 -0.89 -2.60
C ALA A 60 16.02 -0.31 -3.72
N LEU A 61 14.72 -0.65 -3.72
CA LEU A 61 13.77 -0.21 -4.73
C LEU A 61 13.05 1.08 -4.32
N ALA A 62 12.84 1.98 -5.29
CA ALA A 62 12.04 3.21 -5.13
C ALA A 62 12.47 4.06 -3.90
N VAL A 63 13.78 4.20 -3.67
CA VAL A 63 14.33 4.84 -2.46
C VAL A 63 13.88 6.29 -2.31
N ALA A 64 13.92 7.07 -3.40
CA ALA A 64 13.51 8.47 -3.38
C ALA A 64 11.99 8.61 -3.07
N GLN A 65 11.15 7.81 -3.72
CA GLN A 65 9.71 7.79 -3.51
C GLN A 65 9.37 7.42 -2.06
N LYS A 66 9.98 6.37 -1.53
CA LYS A 66 9.78 5.96 -0.13
C LYS A 66 10.22 7.04 0.85
N LYS A 67 11.29 7.76 0.55
CA LYS A 67 11.76 8.87 1.41
C LYS A 67 10.76 10.02 1.44
N CYS A 68 10.19 10.41 0.29
CA CYS A 68 9.16 11.44 0.23
C CYS A 68 7.90 11.02 1.00
N ILE A 69 7.42 9.79 0.77
CA ILE A 69 6.28 9.21 1.49
C ILE A 69 6.55 9.16 2.99
N ALA A 70 7.74 8.71 3.41
CA ALA A 70 8.16 8.60 4.80
C ALA A 70 8.15 9.94 5.52
N LYS A 71 8.69 10.99 4.90
CA LYS A 71 8.67 12.36 5.46
C LYS A 71 7.25 12.88 5.65
N ALA A 72 6.39 12.70 4.63
CA ALA A 72 4.99 13.12 4.72
C ALA A 72 4.21 12.32 5.78
N ALA A 73 4.50 11.02 5.95
CA ALA A 73 3.90 10.19 6.99
C ALA A 73 4.39 10.59 8.39
N ALA A 74 5.69 10.88 8.57
CA ALA A 74 6.24 11.34 9.84
C ALA A 74 5.58 12.64 10.32
N ALA A 75 5.26 13.55 9.40
CA ALA A 75 4.58 14.81 9.71
C ALA A 75 3.12 14.65 10.18
N LEU A 76 2.53 13.46 10.00
CA LEU A 76 1.18 13.14 10.50
C LEU A 76 1.18 12.69 11.96
N ILE A 77 2.36 12.40 12.55
CA ILE A 77 2.48 11.83 13.88
C ILE A 77 2.73 12.95 14.90
N THR A 78 1.96 12.95 15.96
CA THR A 78 2.07 13.88 17.09
C THR A 78 2.54 13.14 18.35
N ALA A 79 2.97 13.86 19.38
CA ALA A 79 3.40 13.30 20.67
C ALA A 79 2.30 12.48 21.38
N GLU A 80 1.04 12.82 21.13
CA GLU A 80 -0.12 12.17 21.75
C GLU A 80 -0.49 10.82 21.11
N ASP A 81 0.12 10.51 19.96
CA ASP A 81 -0.29 9.34 19.18
C ASP A 81 0.16 8.02 19.80
N PHE A 82 -0.69 7.02 19.62
CA PHE A 82 -0.36 5.60 19.82
C PHE A 82 -0.42 4.92 18.46
N VAL A 83 0.73 4.61 17.91
CA VAL A 83 0.92 4.29 16.49
C VAL A 83 1.27 2.83 16.30
N PHE A 84 0.58 2.16 15.37
CA PHE A 84 1.05 0.88 14.83
C PHE A 84 1.91 1.10 13.58
N LEU A 85 3.06 0.45 13.53
CA LEU A 85 3.97 0.44 12.38
C LEU A 85 4.16 -0.99 11.88
N ASP A 86 3.68 -1.24 10.67
CA ASP A 86 3.84 -2.52 9.98
C ASP A 86 5.29 -2.77 9.55
N ALA A 87 5.70 -4.04 9.53
CA ALA A 87 6.99 -4.46 9.02
C ALA A 87 7.07 -4.30 7.48
N GLY A 88 7.68 -3.23 7.00
CA GLY A 88 7.82 -2.97 5.58
C GLY A 88 8.91 -1.94 5.29
N SER A 89 9.46 -1.95 4.08
CA SER A 89 10.57 -1.05 3.73
C SER A 89 10.18 0.43 3.71
N THR A 90 8.92 0.76 3.34
CA THR A 90 8.43 2.15 3.37
C THR A 90 8.15 2.62 4.79
N THR A 91 7.59 1.75 5.64
CA THR A 91 7.37 2.05 7.06
C THR A 91 8.69 2.09 7.84
N LEU A 92 9.71 1.31 7.44
CA LEU A 92 11.06 1.47 8.01
C LEU A 92 11.68 2.81 7.60
N ALA A 93 11.46 3.25 6.37
CA ALA A 93 11.87 4.59 5.95
C ALA A 93 11.16 5.67 6.79
N LEU A 94 9.86 5.51 7.10
CA LEU A 94 9.14 6.39 8.02
C LEU A 94 9.82 6.44 9.40
N VAL A 95 10.17 5.30 9.99
CA VAL A 95 10.89 5.26 11.29
C VAL A 95 12.20 6.05 11.24
N ARG A 96 12.93 5.96 10.13
CA ARG A 96 14.19 6.72 9.95
C ARG A 96 13.98 8.23 9.88
N GLU A 97 12.86 8.69 9.31
CA GLU A 97 12.51 10.11 9.16
C GLU A 97 11.82 10.72 10.40
N LEU A 98 11.47 9.93 11.43
CA LEU A 98 10.86 10.44 12.67
C LEU A 98 11.77 11.48 13.35
N ASN A 99 11.19 12.61 13.72
CA ASN A 99 11.86 13.69 14.42
C ASN A 99 10.84 14.53 15.24
N GLY A 100 11.34 15.44 16.06
CA GLY A 100 10.51 16.37 16.86
C GLY A 100 9.44 15.64 17.67
N PRO A 101 8.18 16.13 17.68
CA PRO A 101 7.11 15.58 18.50
C PRO A 101 6.78 14.11 18.24
N ALA A 102 7.07 13.60 17.03
CA ALA A 102 6.86 12.20 16.71
C ALA A 102 7.77 11.25 17.53
N LEU A 103 8.89 11.71 18.08
CA LEU A 103 9.74 10.88 18.93
C LEU A 103 9.11 10.57 20.30
N ASP A 104 8.20 11.42 20.76
CA ASP A 104 7.49 11.28 22.04
C ASP A 104 6.25 10.38 21.94
N ALA A 105 5.80 10.04 20.73
CA ALA A 105 4.70 9.11 20.48
C ALA A 105 5.04 7.70 20.97
N ARG A 106 4.02 6.88 21.16
CA ARG A 106 4.17 5.47 21.55
C ARG A 106 3.94 4.58 20.34
N TYR A 107 4.79 3.59 20.16
CA TYR A 107 4.79 2.73 18.99
C TYR A 107 4.55 1.27 19.34
N VAL A 108 3.79 0.58 18.52
CA VAL A 108 3.70 -0.88 18.45
C VAL A 108 4.11 -1.29 17.05
N THR A 109 4.91 -2.33 16.91
CA THR A 109 5.34 -2.81 15.60
C THR A 109 5.46 -4.34 15.60
N ASN A 110 5.26 -4.95 14.43
CA ASN A 110 5.61 -6.33 14.16
C ASN A 110 6.95 -6.47 13.42
N GLY A 111 7.68 -5.37 13.17
CA GLY A 111 8.97 -5.37 12.48
C GLY A 111 10.16 -5.31 13.43
N VAL A 112 11.06 -6.28 13.37
CA VAL A 112 12.25 -6.34 14.25
C VAL A 112 13.18 -5.15 13.98
N ALA A 113 13.46 -4.85 12.71
CA ALA A 113 14.29 -3.69 12.33
C ALA A 113 13.64 -2.37 12.75
N HIS A 114 12.30 -2.27 12.68
CA HIS A 114 11.55 -1.09 13.14
C HIS A 114 11.71 -0.89 14.63
N ALA A 115 11.47 -1.93 15.43
CA ALA A 115 11.60 -1.87 16.89
C ALA A 115 13.01 -1.44 17.31
N ARG A 116 14.05 -2.03 16.70
CA ARG A 116 15.44 -1.67 16.95
C ARG A 116 15.71 -0.19 16.65
N THR A 117 15.26 0.28 15.48
CA THR A 117 15.50 1.66 15.05
C THR A 117 14.74 2.66 15.91
N LEU A 118 13.49 2.37 16.30
CA LEU A 118 12.71 3.20 17.23
C LEU A 118 13.39 3.29 18.60
N ALA A 119 13.84 2.17 19.14
CA ALA A 119 14.54 2.15 20.43
C ALA A 119 15.85 2.95 20.39
N GLN A 120 16.61 2.87 19.29
CA GLN A 120 17.82 3.69 19.09
C GLN A 120 17.53 5.20 19.03
N LYS A 121 16.34 5.60 18.57
CA LYS A 121 15.87 6.99 18.56
C LYS A 121 15.28 7.43 19.91
N GLY A 122 15.23 6.55 20.90
CA GLY A 122 14.68 6.85 22.24
C GLY A 122 13.16 6.77 22.33
N CYS A 123 12.48 6.29 21.28
CA CYS A 123 11.02 6.15 21.28
C CYS A 123 10.57 5.01 22.19
N LYS A 124 9.39 5.17 22.81
CA LYS A 124 8.73 4.09 23.54
C LYS A 124 8.09 3.13 22.54
N VAL A 125 8.64 1.91 22.44
CA VAL A 125 8.20 0.91 21.45
C VAL A 125 7.87 -0.43 22.12
N PHE A 126 6.79 -1.05 21.63
CA PHE A 126 6.36 -2.41 21.93
C PHE A 126 6.52 -3.26 20.68
N LEU A 127 7.30 -4.31 20.75
CA LEU A 127 7.44 -5.30 19.69
C LEU A 127 6.45 -6.43 19.94
N LEU A 128 5.65 -6.80 18.90
CA LEU A 128 4.76 -7.97 19.00
C LEU A 128 5.57 -9.25 19.20
N GLY A 129 5.04 -10.18 19.97
CA GLY A 129 5.57 -11.55 20.03
C GLY A 129 4.95 -12.44 18.95
N GLY A 130 5.67 -13.46 18.50
CA GLY A 130 5.16 -14.41 17.51
C GLY A 130 6.25 -15.08 16.69
N LEU A 131 5.90 -15.63 15.54
CA LEU A 131 6.83 -16.25 14.60
C LEU A 131 7.52 -15.16 13.76
N LEU A 132 8.85 -15.17 13.75
CA LEU A 132 9.62 -14.30 12.86
C LEU A 132 9.69 -14.90 11.46
N ARG A 133 9.21 -14.18 10.47
CA ARG A 133 9.35 -14.50 9.05
C ARG A 133 10.66 -13.91 8.51
N PRO A 134 11.63 -14.77 8.07
CA PRO A 134 12.98 -14.31 7.71
C PRO A 134 12.99 -13.37 6.49
N GLU A 135 12.13 -13.60 5.49
CA GLU A 135 12.13 -12.86 4.23
C GLU A 135 11.76 -11.38 4.41
N THR A 136 10.85 -11.11 5.33
CA THR A 136 10.30 -9.75 5.56
C THR A 136 10.68 -9.17 6.92
N GLU A 137 11.35 -9.96 7.79
CA GLU A 137 11.66 -9.61 9.18
C GLU A 137 10.41 -9.20 9.99
N ALA A 138 9.26 -9.76 9.59
CA ALA A 138 7.97 -9.50 10.20
C ALA A 138 7.62 -10.57 11.23
N ILE A 139 7.08 -10.16 12.36
CA ILE A 139 6.47 -11.07 13.33
C ILE A 139 5.02 -11.29 12.93
N ILE A 140 4.64 -12.58 12.81
CA ILE A 140 3.34 -13.07 12.34
C ILE A 140 2.78 -14.18 13.25
N GLY A 141 1.64 -14.71 12.85
CA GLY A 141 1.01 -15.86 13.50
C GLY A 141 0.05 -15.51 14.65
N ALA A 142 -0.54 -16.53 15.25
CA ALA A 142 -1.61 -16.38 16.24
C ALA A 142 -1.21 -15.54 17.47
N ALA A 143 0.02 -15.68 17.94
CA ALA A 143 0.52 -14.91 19.08
C ALA A 143 0.62 -13.41 18.77
N ALA A 144 1.06 -13.06 17.54
CA ALA A 144 1.09 -11.67 17.08
C ALA A 144 -0.33 -11.08 16.99
N LEU A 145 -1.27 -11.83 16.43
CA LEU A 145 -2.67 -11.41 16.34
C LEU A 145 -3.30 -11.22 17.72
N TYR A 146 -3.09 -12.16 18.65
CA TYR A 146 -3.60 -12.05 20.00
C TYR A 146 -3.04 -10.80 20.71
N SER A 147 -1.73 -10.58 20.63
CA SER A 147 -1.09 -9.39 21.20
C SER A 147 -1.64 -8.10 20.58
N LEU A 148 -1.77 -8.05 19.25
CA LEU A 148 -2.26 -6.88 18.54
C LEU A 148 -3.69 -6.50 18.90
N GLN A 149 -4.55 -7.49 19.15
CA GLN A 149 -5.94 -7.28 19.56
C GLN A 149 -6.11 -6.57 20.92
N GLN A 150 -5.07 -6.56 21.76
CA GLN A 150 -5.09 -5.86 23.05
C GLN A 150 -4.93 -4.33 22.93
N TYR A 151 -4.61 -3.83 21.73
CA TYR A 151 -4.36 -2.42 21.50
C TYR A 151 -5.48 -1.76 20.69
N ASN A 152 -5.64 -0.44 20.88
CA ASN A 152 -6.35 0.45 19.99
C ASN A 152 -5.40 1.59 19.62
N PHE A 153 -5.28 1.88 18.33
CA PHE A 153 -4.32 2.84 17.81
C PHE A 153 -5.02 4.14 17.39
N THR A 154 -4.35 5.27 17.57
CA THR A 154 -4.78 6.52 16.93
C THR A 154 -4.49 6.45 15.44
N LYS A 155 -3.31 5.93 15.07
CA LYS A 155 -2.90 5.77 13.68
C LYS A 155 -2.23 4.42 13.44
N ALA A 156 -2.44 3.85 12.28
CA ALA A 156 -1.67 2.71 11.77
C ALA A 156 -1.05 3.08 10.43
N PHE A 157 0.25 2.84 10.28
CA PHE A 157 0.95 2.98 9.00
C PHE A 157 1.34 1.61 8.50
N LEU A 158 0.88 1.26 7.31
CA LEU A 158 1.00 -0.06 6.73
C LEU A 158 1.62 0.00 5.34
N GLY A 159 2.34 -1.05 4.97
CA GLY A 159 2.71 -1.31 3.61
C GLY A 159 1.69 -2.20 2.90
N ALA A 160 1.61 -2.09 1.57
CA ALA A 160 0.95 -3.07 0.72
C ALA A 160 1.85 -3.40 -0.48
N ASN A 161 1.77 -4.63 -0.98
CA ASN A 161 2.49 -5.03 -2.17
C ASN A 161 1.72 -4.66 -3.44
N GLY A 162 0.38 -4.66 -3.35
CA GLY A 162 -0.52 -4.26 -4.42
C GLY A 162 -1.69 -3.43 -3.94
N VAL A 163 -2.14 -2.52 -4.83
CA VAL A 163 -3.32 -1.66 -4.65
C VAL A 163 -4.11 -1.67 -5.94
N ALA A 164 -5.33 -2.20 -5.92
CA ALA A 164 -6.18 -2.29 -7.11
C ALA A 164 -7.62 -1.86 -6.81
N LEU A 165 -8.32 -1.34 -7.83
CA LEU A 165 -9.68 -0.83 -7.68
C LEU A 165 -10.69 -1.91 -7.31
N ASP A 166 -10.46 -3.13 -7.76
CA ASP A 166 -11.31 -4.30 -7.60
C ASP A 166 -10.86 -5.25 -6.47
N ALA A 167 -9.60 -5.16 -6.04
CA ALA A 167 -9.02 -6.07 -5.04
C ALA A 167 -8.60 -5.37 -3.74
N GLY A 168 -8.65 -4.03 -3.69
CA GLY A 168 -8.20 -3.28 -2.52
C GLY A 168 -6.69 -3.35 -2.30
N PHE A 169 -6.29 -3.44 -1.04
CA PHE A 169 -4.89 -3.60 -0.62
C PHE A 169 -4.54 -5.07 -0.46
N THR A 170 -3.45 -5.50 -1.09
CA THR A 170 -3.05 -6.91 -1.14
C THR A 170 -1.57 -7.12 -0.81
N THR A 171 -1.25 -8.34 -0.37
CA THR A 171 0.12 -8.80 -0.04
C THR A 171 0.27 -10.28 -0.41
N PRO A 172 1.48 -10.81 -0.63
CA PRO A 172 1.65 -12.23 -0.97
C PRO A 172 1.23 -13.20 0.13
N ASP A 173 1.52 -12.87 1.39
CA ASP A 173 1.41 -13.78 2.52
C ASP A 173 0.12 -13.54 3.33
N PRO A 174 -0.70 -14.60 3.56
CA PRO A 174 -1.95 -14.48 4.30
C PRO A 174 -1.77 -14.20 5.80
N GLU A 175 -0.67 -14.62 6.43
CA GLU A 175 -0.42 -14.32 7.84
C GLU A 175 -0.01 -12.86 8.03
N GLU A 176 0.79 -12.30 7.10
CA GLU A 176 1.05 -10.86 7.08
C GLU A 176 -0.24 -10.06 6.79
N ALA A 177 -1.07 -10.53 5.86
CA ALA A 177 -2.37 -9.90 5.58
C ALA A 177 -3.25 -9.86 6.84
N ALA A 178 -3.29 -10.94 7.62
CA ALA A 178 -4.06 -11.03 8.86
C ALA A 178 -3.59 -10.02 9.93
N VAL A 179 -2.27 -9.85 10.10
CA VAL A 179 -1.70 -8.83 11.01
C VAL A 179 -2.09 -7.43 10.56
N LYS A 180 -1.88 -7.11 9.26
CA LYS A 180 -2.24 -5.81 8.67
C LYS A 180 -3.73 -5.51 8.80
N ALA A 181 -4.60 -6.46 8.45
CA ALA A 181 -6.04 -6.31 8.54
C ALA A 181 -6.50 -6.09 10.01
N THR A 182 -5.85 -6.75 10.97
CA THR A 182 -6.13 -6.54 12.37
C THR A 182 -5.71 -5.15 12.83
N ALA A 183 -4.55 -4.66 12.40
CA ALA A 183 -4.08 -3.30 12.70
C ALA A 183 -5.04 -2.23 12.12
N VAL A 184 -5.51 -2.41 10.88
CA VAL A 184 -6.51 -1.54 10.25
C VAL A 184 -7.78 -1.46 11.11
N ARG A 185 -8.33 -2.60 11.51
CA ARG A 185 -9.55 -2.65 12.35
C ARG A 185 -9.37 -2.03 13.74
N ARG A 186 -8.13 -1.98 14.26
CA ARG A 186 -7.82 -1.47 15.60
C ARG A 186 -7.31 -0.03 15.59
N ALA A 187 -7.22 0.61 14.43
CA ALA A 187 -6.79 1.99 14.26
C ALA A 187 -7.96 2.92 13.97
N LYS A 188 -7.91 4.13 14.55
CA LYS A 188 -8.84 5.21 14.20
C LYS A 188 -8.56 5.72 12.78
N GLU A 189 -7.30 5.80 12.40
CA GLU A 189 -6.86 6.17 11.06
C GLU A 189 -5.84 5.14 10.57
N ALA A 190 -6.11 4.51 9.41
CA ALA A 190 -5.17 3.61 8.75
C ALA A 190 -4.62 4.27 7.49
N TRP A 191 -3.29 4.30 7.34
CA TRP A 191 -2.57 4.88 6.22
C TRP A 191 -1.72 3.82 5.52
N PHE A 192 -1.99 3.57 4.25
CA PHE A 192 -1.17 2.72 3.42
C PHE A 192 -0.10 3.54 2.71
N LEU A 193 1.16 3.26 3.03
CA LEU A 193 2.34 3.91 2.46
C LEU A 193 2.79 3.13 1.24
N VAL A 194 2.42 3.59 0.05
CA VAL A 194 2.66 2.87 -1.21
C VAL A 194 3.23 3.81 -2.27
N ASP A 195 4.30 3.38 -2.92
CA ASP A 195 4.81 4.09 -4.09
C ASP A 195 3.97 3.79 -5.35
N ASP A 196 4.11 4.60 -6.38
CA ASP A 196 3.33 4.51 -7.61
C ASP A 196 3.44 3.16 -8.34
N SER A 197 4.52 2.40 -8.10
CA SER A 197 4.70 1.06 -8.67
C SER A 197 3.76 -0.01 -8.10
N LYS A 198 3.07 0.27 -6.98
CA LYS A 198 2.17 -0.69 -6.31
C LYS A 198 0.75 -0.67 -6.85
N PHE A 199 0.39 0.38 -7.58
CA PHE A 199 -0.95 0.49 -8.17
C PHE A 199 -1.17 -0.50 -9.32
N ALA A 200 -2.41 -0.93 -9.49
CA ALA A 200 -2.85 -1.94 -10.46
C ALA A 200 -2.13 -3.31 -10.31
N ARG A 201 -1.61 -3.62 -9.12
CA ARG A 201 -1.06 -4.94 -8.76
C ARG A 201 -1.97 -5.63 -7.78
N VAL A 202 -2.12 -6.95 -7.93
CA VAL A 202 -2.90 -7.80 -7.04
C VAL A 202 -2.03 -8.98 -6.59
N TYR A 203 -2.07 -9.25 -5.31
CA TYR A 203 -1.43 -10.39 -4.67
C TYR A 203 -2.48 -11.30 -4.02
N PRO A 204 -2.14 -12.59 -3.72
CA PRO A 204 -3.11 -13.59 -3.29
C PRO A 204 -3.89 -13.24 -2.01
N ALA A 205 -3.26 -12.56 -1.06
CA ALA A 205 -3.89 -12.28 0.23
C ALA A 205 -4.40 -10.83 0.30
N VAL A 206 -5.70 -10.68 0.56
CA VAL A 206 -6.35 -9.38 0.74
C VAL A 206 -6.12 -8.88 2.17
N ILE A 207 -5.68 -7.65 2.30
CA ILE A 207 -5.56 -6.95 3.60
C ILE A 207 -6.91 -6.33 3.95
N THR A 208 -7.40 -5.46 3.06
CA THR A 208 -8.70 -4.80 3.18
C THR A 208 -9.10 -4.19 1.83
N GLU A 209 -10.37 -3.84 1.68
CA GLU A 209 -10.86 -3.05 0.55
C GLU A 209 -10.31 -1.61 0.58
N LEU A 210 -10.43 -0.87 -0.53
CA LEU A 210 -9.87 0.49 -0.64
C LEU A 210 -10.39 1.45 0.44
N HIS A 211 -11.66 1.34 0.82
CA HIS A 211 -12.25 2.21 1.85
C HIS A 211 -11.74 1.90 3.27
N GLY A 212 -11.02 0.80 3.47
CA GLY A 212 -10.47 0.42 4.77
C GLY A 212 -9.25 1.24 5.22
N GLY A 213 -8.70 2.12 4.37
CA GLY A 213 -7.61 2.99 4.77
C GLY A 213 -7.26 4.03 3.71
N ALA A 214 -6.67 5.14 4.15
CA ALA A 214 -6.17 6.19 3.28
C ALA A 214 -4.86 5.77 2.59
N ILE A 215 -4.57 6.34 1.44
CA ILE A 215 -3.33 6.14 0.69
C ILE A 215 -2.44 7.37 0.84
N LEU A 216 -1.18 7.15 1.18
CA LEU A 216 -0.11 8.14 1.06
C LEU A 216 0.90 7.64 0.04
N THR A 217 1.08 8.39 -1.04
CA THR A 217 1.89 7.99 -2.20
C THR A 217 2.70 9.15 -2.76
N ASN A 218 3.78 8.85 -3.48
CA ASN A 218 4.51 9.86 -4.25
C ASN A 218 3.70 10.35 -5.46
N ARG A 219 2.91 9.47 -6.11
CA ARG A 219 2.04 9.80 -7.23
C ARG A 219 0.90 8.79 -7.36
N CYS A 220 -0.31 9.27 -7.57
CA CYS A 220 -1.47 8.43 -7.88
C CYS A 220 -1.65 8.32 -9.40
N PRO A 221 -1.40 7.15 -10.02
CA PRO A 221 -1.43 7.02 -11.48
C PRO A 221 -2.85 7.06 -12.08
N ASN A 222 -3.87 6.85 -11.26
CA ASN A 222 -5.26 6.84 -11.71
C ASN A 222 -6.17 7.58 -10.71
N PRO A 223 -6.78 8.70 -11.10
CA PRO A 223 -7.63 9.50 -10.22
C PRO A 223 -8.88 8.76 -9.70
N LYS A 224 -9.26 7.63 -10.30
CA LYS A 224 -10.39 6.81 -9.81
C LYS A 224 -10.20 6.32 -8.38
N TYR A 225 -8.96 6.10 -7.93
CA TYR A 225 -8.71 5.72 -6.54
C TYR A 225 -9.26 6.74 -5.54
N LYS A 226 -9.25 8.02 -5.88
CA LYS A 226 -9.78 9.12 -5.05
C LYS A 226 -11.31 9.07 -4.86
N GLN A 227 -12.02 8.24 -5.63
CA GLN A 227 -13.46 8.02 -5.47
C GLN A 227 -13.78 6.98 -4.38
N TYR A 228 -12.81 6.15 -4.01
CA TYR A 228 -12.98 5.04 -3.06
C TYR A 228 -12.30 5.29 -1.72
N THR A 229 -11.26 6.11 -1.69
CA THR A 229 -10.52 6.42 -0.46
C THR A 229 -9.82 7.78 -0.56
N LEU A 230 -9.41 8.30 0.61
CA LEU A 230 -8.54 9.47 0.68
C LEU A 230 -7.16 9.12 0.10
N VAL A 231 -6.73 9.84 -0.93
CA VAL A 231 -5.39 9.72 -1.49
C VAL A 231 -4.65 11.03 -1.30
N LYS A 232 -3.59 10.99 -0.51
CA LYS A 232 -2.67 12.11 -0.31
C LYS A 232 -1.40 11.83 -1.13
N GLU A 233 -1.09 12.72 -2.05
CA GLU A 233 0.16 12.69 -2.81
C GLU A 233 1.20 13.57 -2.11
N THR A 234 2.46 13.12 -2.10
CA THR A 234 3.56 13.94 -1.57
C THR A 234 3.93 15.00 -2.59
N GLU A 235 4.22 16.22 -2.11
CA GLU A 235 4.87 17.24 -2.93
C GLU A 235 6.31 16.78 -3.23
N GLU A 236 6.80 17.05 -4.45
CA GLU A 236 8.17 16.75 -4.87
C GLU A 236 9.23 17.53 -4.06
#